data_47876eaae8b79c6cdd6a18ec82c35840
#
_entry.id   47876eaae8b79c6cdd6a18ec82c35840
#
_cell.length_a   1.000
_cell.length_b   1.000
_cell.length_c   1.000
_cell.angle_alpha   90.00
_cell.angle_beta   90.00
_cell.angle_gamma   90.00
#
_symmetry.space_group_name_H-M   'P 1'
#
loop_
_entity.id
_entity.type
_entity.pdbx_description
1 polymer ?
#
loop_
_entity_poly.entity_id
_entity_poly.type
_entity_poly.pdbx_seq_one_letter_code
_entity_poly.pdbx_strand_id
1 'polypeptide(L)'
;MRRVLVSTAVLVAVLGTGPAGAYRLEGAKWRTRTITYYTETPAYAWSVDTAAYAWNTSGARVQFVKSSRARAKVLIGIRWYKRSAGDAIVQRLGGKILSAQVGIQTGHDRYEMALIVAHELGHVLGLDHETGVCATMNPSVADDHTTLCPAPPAGTWTCRLLQADDVRGAVKLYGGTVLPWRGSPFCTR
;
A
#
# COMPACT_ATOMS: atom_id res chain seq x y z
N MET A 1 66.97 -11.63 22.79
CA MET A 1 66.12 -10.91 21.82
C MET A 1 64.74 -11.58 21.78
N ARG A 2 63.74 -10.96 22.42
CA ARG A 2 62.33 -11.45 22.41
C ARG A 2 61.60 -10.81 21.23
N ARG A 3 61.11 -11.63 20.30
CA ARG A 3 60.27 -11.16 19.21
C ARG A 3 58.82 -11.04 19.70
N VAL A 4 58.27 -9.84 19.67
CA VAL A 4 56.85 -9.56 19.91
C VAL A 4 56.09 -9.75 18.60
N LEU A 5 55.20 -10.74 18.56
CA LEU A 5 54.28 -10.94 17.47
C LEU A 5 53.06 -10.05 17.72
N VAL A 6 52.86 -9.05 16.90
CA VAL A 6 51.65 -8.21 16.86
C VAL A 6 50.62 -8.88 15.95
N SER A 7 49.56 -9.45 16.53
CA SER A 7 48.42 -9.99 15.78
C SER A 7 47.48 -8.86 15.46
N THR A 8 47.36 -8.52 14.18
CA THR A 8 46.37 -7.56 13.67
C THR A 8 45.06 -8.29 13.46
N ALA A 9 44.06 -8.04 14.32
CA ALA A 9 42.71 -8.53 14.11
C ALA A 9 42.02 -7.66 13.05
N VAL A 10 41.70 -8.24 11.92
CA VAL A 10 40.87 -7.59 10.88
C VAL A 10 39.40 -7.76 11.25
N LEU A 11 38.77 -6.67 11.67
CA LEU A 11 37.34 -6.62 11.92
C LEU A 11 36.60 -6.53 10.58
N VAL A 12 36.07 -7.64 10.09
CA VAL A 12 35.20 -7.67 8.92
C VAL A 12 33.82 -7.19 9.38
N ALA A 13 33.49 -5.93 9.09
CA ALA A 13 32.13 -5.42 9.23
C ALA A 13 31.24 -6.07 8.16
N VAL A 14 30.44 -7.06 8.55
CA VAL A 14 29.36 -7.59 7.72
C VAL A 14 28.29 -6.51 7.63
N LEU A 15 28.33 -5.70 6.59
CA LEU A 15 27.22 -4.83 6.22
C LEU A 15 26.05 -5.73 5.82
N GLY A 16 25.15 -5.96 6.75
CA GLY A 16 23.89 -6.64 6.46
C GLY A 16 23.10 -5.83 5.44
N THR A 17 23.14 -6.24 4.18
CA THR A 17 22.20 -5.79 3.16
C THR A 17 20.85 -6.42 3.50
N GLY A 18 20.06 -5.73 4.35
CA GLY A 18 18.64 -6.02 4.43
C GLY A 18 18.04 -5.93 3.03
N PRO A 19 16.99 -6.71 2.72
CA PRO A 19 16.35 -6.60 1.40
C PRO A 19 15.99 -5.14 1.17
N ALA A 20 16.53 -4.56 0.11
CA ALA A 20 16.18 -3.22 -0.32
C ALA A 20 14.66 -3.21 -0.52
N GLY A 21 13.92 -2.44 0.30
CA GLY A 21 12.49 -2.25 0.09
C GLY A 21 12.32 -1.65 -1.30
N ALA A 22 11.54 -2.30 -2.14
CA ALA A 22 11.30 -1.84 -3.49
C ALA A 22 10.20 -0.76 -3.54
N TYR A 23 9.44 -0.60 -2.42
CA TYR A 23 8.39 0.41 -2.32
C TYR A 23 8.90 1.82 -2.64
N ARG A 24 8.09 2.57 -3.35
CA ARG A 24 8.32 3.97 -3.66
C ARG A 24 7.41 4.87 -2.82
N LEU A 25 7.91 6.07 -2.49
CA LEU A 25 7.21 7.05 -1.67
C LEU A 25 7.03 8.35 -2.44
N GLU A 26 5.84 8.94 -2.37
CA GLU A 26 5.53 10.22 -3.02
C GLU A 26 6.05 11.45 -2.26
N GLY A 27 6.81 11.26 -1.18
CA GLY A 27 7.43 12.36 -0.41
C GLY A 27 6.48 13.11 0.53
N ALA A 28 5.23 12.70 0.65
CA ALA A 28 4.25 13.28 1.55
C ALA A 28 3.53 12.21 2.37
N LYS A 29 3.08 12.57 3.59
CA LYS A 29 2.29 11.69 4.45
C LYS A 29 1.27 12.45 5.29
N TRP A 30 0.30 11.77 5.84
CA TRP A 30 -0.60 12.33 6.83
C TRP A 30 0.13 12.64 8.13
N ARG A 31 -0.23 13.76 8.76
CA ARG A 31 0.28 14.07 10.11
C ARG A 31 -0.42 13.28 11.20
N THR A 32 -1.66 12.89 10.97
CA THR A 32 -2.44 12.03 11.87
C THR A 32 -2.33 10.59 11.41
N ARG A 33 -2.50 9.65 12.36
CA ARG A 33 -2.59 8.22 12.05
C ARG A 33 -4.01 7.78 11.74
N THR A 34 -5.01 8.59 12.08
CA THR A 34 -6.41 8.35 11.76
C THR A 34 -6.80 9.17 10.55
N ILE A 35 -7.22 8.50 9.49
CA ILE A 35 -7.63 9.08 8.21
C ILE A 35 -9.11 8.77 8.03
N THR A 36 -9.94 9.82 8.05
CA THR A 36 -11.38 9.64 7.88
C THR A 36 -11.75 9.51 6.41
N TYR A 37 -12.61 8.55 6.08
CA TYR A 37 -13.10 8.36 4.72
C TYR A 37 -14.62 8.31 4.65
N TYR A 38 -15.15 8.57 3.47
CA TYR A 38 -16.55 8.43 3.13
C TYR A 38 -16.69 7.79 1.75
N THR A 39 -17.59 6.80 1.64
CA THR A 39 -17.92 6.12 0.39
C THR A 39 -19.15 6.77 -0.23
N GLU A 40 -18.99 7.43 -1.37
CA GLU A 40 -20.08 8.11 -2.08
C GLU A 40 -20.97 7.13 -2.84
N THR A 41 -20.51 5.90 -3.07
CA THR A 41 -21.21 4.87 -3.84
C THR A 41 -21.54 3.65 -2.98
N PRO A 42 -22.76 3.54 -2.45
CA PRO A 42 -23.14 2.43 -1.55
C PRO A 42 -22.93 1.03 -2.13
N ALA A 43 -23.08 0.87 -3.45
CA ALA A 43 -22.88 -0.42 -4.13
C ALA A 43 -21.47 -1.01 -3.91
N TYR A 44 -20.45 -0.17 -3.69
CA TYR A 44 -19.07 -0.59 -3.45
C TYR A 44 -18.63 -0.47 -2.00
N ALA A 45 -19.57 -0.23 -1.07
CA ALA A 45 -19.23 -0.04 0.35
C ALA A 45 -18.44 -1.22 0.93
N TRP A 46 -18.82 -2.47 0.60
CA TRP A 46 -18.10 -3.65 1.04
C TRP A 46 -16.63 -3.66 0.55
N SER A 47 -16.40 -3.32 -0.71
CA SER A 47 -15.06 -3.31 -1.31
C SER A 47 -14.17 -2.25 -0.65
N VAL A 48 -14.73 -1.05 -0.43
CA VAL A 48 -14.03 0.06 0.24
C VAL A 48 -13.71 -0.30 1.70
N ASP A 49 -14.70 -0.82 2.44
CA ASP A 49 -14.51 -1.20 3.84
C ASP A 49 -13.50 -2.36 3.97
N THR A 50 -13.48 -3.30 3.00
CA THR A 50 -12.51 -4.41 2.96
C THR A 50 -11.09 -3.90 2.67
N ALA A 51 -10.92 -2.99 1.74
CA ALA A 51 -9.62 -2.36 1.45
C ALA A 51 -9.10 -1.55 2.65
N ALA A 52 -9.96 -0.75 3.27
CA ALA A 52 -9.62 -0.01 4.49
C ALA A 52 -9.23 -0.96 5.63
N TYR A 53 -9.97 -2.06 5.82
CA TYR A 53 -9.64 -3.08 6.81
C TYR A 53 -8.28 -3.75 6.56
N ALA A 54 -7.94 -4.03 5.30
CA ALA A 54 -6.64 -4.61 4.96
C ALA A 54 -5.50 -3.68 5.40
N TRP A 55 -5.58 -2.38 5.13
CA TRP A 55 -4.60 -1.41 5.61
C TRP A 55 -4.59 -1.28 7.13
N ASN A 56 -5.76 -1.25 7.77
CA ASN A 56 -5.88 -1.13 9.22
C ASN A 56 -5.28 -2.31 9.98
N THR A 57 -5.25 -3.49 9.37
CA THR A 57 -4.72 -4.73 9.97
C THR A 57 -3.34 -5.11 9.44
N SER A 58 -2.74 -4.28 8.58
CA SER A 58 -1.43 -4.53 7.97
C SER A 58 -0.26 -4.48 8.95
N GLY A 59 -0.46 -3.83 10.10
CA GLY A 59 0.57 -3.58 11.10
C GLY A 59 1.24 -2.21 10.96
N ALA A 60 1.01 -1.46 9.89
CA ALA A 60 1.35 -0.04 9.84
C ALA A 60 0.48 0.73 10.84
N ARG A 61 1.08 1.71 11.53
CA ARG A 61 0.37 2.53 12.52
C ARG A 61 -0.48 3.61 11.85
N VAL A 62 -1.43 3.18 11.02
CA VAL A 62 -2.40 4.03 10.33
C VAL A 62 -3.78 3.37 10.40
N GLN A 63 -4.83 4.18 10.47
CA GLN A 63 -6.21 3.70 10.56
C GLN A 63 -7.11 4.52 9.64
N PHE A 64 -7.75 3.85 8.70
CA PHE A 64 -8.88 4.39 7.95
C PHE A 64 -10.16 4.22 8.76
N VAL A 65 -10.86 5.31 9.03
CA VAL A 65 -12.07 5.33 9.85
C VAL A 65 -13.22 5.93 9.05
N LYS A 66 -14.30 5.18 8.93
CA LYS A 66 -15.52 5.65 8.25
C LYS A 66 -16.10 6.88 8.94
N SER A 67 -16.57 7.85 8.16
CA SER A 67 -17.04 9.12 8.66
C SER A 67 -18.23 9.63 7.84
N SER A 68 -18.85 10.71 8.26
CA SER A 68 -19.77 11.45 7.40
C SER A 68 -19.02 12.18 6.30
N ARG A 69 -19.68 12.46 5.17
CA ARG A 69 -19.10 13.18 4.04
C ARG A 69 -18.45 14.51 4.45
N ALA A 70 -19.09 15.26 5.33
CA ALA A 70 -18.61 16.56 5.78
C ALA A 70 -17.31 16.49 6.63
N ARG A 71 -17.05 15.35 7.28
CA ARG A 71 -15.86 15.15 8.12
C ARG A 71 -14.78 14.27 7.49
N ALA A 72 -15.07 13.67 6.36
CA ALA A 72 -14.13 12.81 5.66
C ALA A 72 -13.01 13.63 5.04
N LYS A 73 -11.79 13.14 5.21
CA LYS A 73 -10.59 13.65 4.52
C LYS A 73 -10.35 12.94 3.18
N VAL A 74 -10.94 11.77 3.01
CA VAL A 74 -10.88 10.97 1.78
C VAL A 74 -12.31 10.71 1.31
N LEU A 75 -12.61 11.11 0.08
CA LEU A 75 -13.88 10.83 -0.58
C LEU A 75 -13.65 9.77 -1.63
N ILE A 76 -14.45 8.69 -1.61
CA ILE A 76 -14.31 7.55 -2.52
C ILE A 76 -15.60 7.39 -3.30
N GLY A 77 -15.53 7.50 -4.62
CA GLY A 77 -16.74 7.44 -5.46
C GLY A 77 -16.44 7.09 -6.91
N ILE A 78 -17.50 6.90 -7.68
CA ILE A 78 -17.38 6.59 -9.11
C ILE A 78 -16.83 7.82 -9.84
N ARG A 79 -15.83 7.58 -10.70
CA ARG A 79 -15.29 8.54 -11.65
C ARG A 79 -15.04 7.81 -12.97
N TRP A 80 -15.22 8.52 -14.07
CA TRP A 80 -14.98 7.96 -15.39
C TRP A 80 -13.56 8.29 -15.85
N TYR A 81 -12.74 7.27 -16.01
CA TYR A 81 -11.40 7.38 -16.59
C TYR A 81 -11.31 6.55 -17.87
N LYS A 82 -10.68 7.08 -18.89
CA LYS A 82 -10.58 6.36 -20.18
C LYS A 82 -9.62 5.17 -20.14
N ARG A 83 -8.69 5.09 -19.17
CA ARG A 83 -7.60 4.12 -19.20
C ARG A 83 -7.17 3.56 -17.83
N SER A 84 -7.87 3.87 -16.74
CA SER A 84 -7.52 3.32 -15.42
C SER A 84 -8.77 2.80 -14.71
N ALA A 85 -8.61 1.74 -13.93
CA ALA A 85 -9.68 1.19 -13.09
C ALA A 85 -9.94 2.04 -11.85
N GLY A 86 -8.93 2.81 -11.41
CA GLY A 86 -9.00 3.77 -10.31
C GLY A 86 -8.00 4.90 -10.48
N ASP A 87 -8.14 5.91 -9.62
CA ASP A 87 -7.23 7.06 -9.53
C ASP A 87 -7.33 7.72 -8.16
N ALA A 88 -6.22 8.20 -7.62
CA ALA A 88 -6.16 8.93 -6.36
C ALA A 88 -5.59 10.34 -6.55
N ILE A 89 -6.45 11.35 -6.43
CA ILE A 89 -6.03 12.75 -6.41
C ILE A 89 -5.73 13.15 -4.98
N VAL A 90 -4.45 13.30 -4.63
CA VAL A 90 -3.99 13.61 -3.28
C VAL A 90 -3.53 15.07 -3.19
N GLN A 91 -4.18 15.86 -2.34
CA GLN A 91 -3.80 17.24 -2.08
C GLN A 91 -2.67 17.28 -1.05
N ARG A 92 -1.57 17.92 -1.42
CA ARG A 92 -0.34 17.97 -0.61
C ARG A 92 0.14 19.41 -0.40
N LEU A 93 0.72 19.65 0.77
CA LEU A 93 1.39 20.92 1.08
C LEU A 93 2.58 20.66 2.01
N GLY A 94 3.78 21.02 1.58
CA GLY A 94 4.99 20.92 2.41
C GLY A 94 5.25 19.53 2.97
N GLY A 95 5.14 18.47 2.16
CA GLY A 95 5.34 17.07 2.59
C GLY A 95 4.20 16.50 3.46
N LYS A 96 3.05 17.18 3.51
CA LYS A 96 1.86 16.77 4.26
C LYS A 96 0.73 16.48 3.29
N ILE A 97 0.00 15.39 3.52
CA ILE A 97 -1.26 15.12 2.86
C ILE A 97 -2.37 15.83 3.66
N LEU A 98 -3.25 16.55 2.97
CA LEU A 98 -4.35 17.32 3.55
C LEU A 98 -5.70 16.64 3.32
N SER A 99 -5.93 16.15 2.11
CA SER A 99 -7.14 15.45 1.69
C SER A 99 -6.85 14.60 0.46
N ALA A 100 -7.77 13.69 0.12
CA ALA A 100 -7.71 12.93 -1.12
C ALA A 100 -9.11 12.67 -1.70
N GLN A 101 -9.15 12.46 -3.00
CA GLN A 101 -10.31 11.94 -3.70
C GLN A 101 -9.88 10.66 -4.43
N VAL A 102 -10.59 9.58 -4.20
CA VAL A 102 -10.39 8.30 -4.88
C VAL A 102 -11.53 8.12 -5.85
N GLY A 103 -11.19 8.03 -7.13
CA GLY A 103 -12.10 7.66 -8.18
C GLY A 103 -11.99 6.18 -8.50
N ILE A 104 -13.11 5.49 -8.68
CA ILE A 104 -13.18 4.09 -9.07
C ILE A 104 -14.07 3.94 -10.30
N GLN A 105 -13.71 3.05 -11.21
CA GLN A 105 -14.49 2.77 -12.41
C GLN A 105 -15.45 1.62 -12.14
N THR A 106 -16.65 1.67 -12.74
CA THR A 106 -17.63 0.59 -12.67
C THR A 106 -17.26 -0.59 -13.59
N GLY A 107 -17.89 -1.75 -13.37
CA GLY A 107 -17.71 -2.92 -14.23
C GLY A 107 -16.82 -4.01 -13.61
N HIS A 108 -16.26 -3.75 -12.47
CA HIS A 108 -15.47 -4.72 -11.70
C HIS A 108 -16.34 -5.44 -10.67
N ASP A 109 -16.04 -6.71 -10.41
CA ASP A 109 -16.65 -7.42 -9.30
C ASP A 109 -16.19 -6.84 -7.95
N ARG A 110 -16.83 -7.26 -6.86
CA ARG A 110 -16.53 -6.70 -5.53
C ARG A 110 -15.10 -6.99 -5.05
N TYR A 111 -14.46 -8.07 -5.51
CA TYR A 111 -13.11 -8.45 -5.10
C TYR A 111 -12.06 -7.67 -5.88
N GLU A 112 -12.24 -7.56 -7.20
CA GLU A 112 -11.42 -6.68 -8.04
C GLU A 112 -11.53 -5.24 -7.57
N MET A 113 -12.74 -4.77 -7.26
CA MET A 113 -12.97 -3.44 -6.73
C MET A 113 -12.26 -3.25 -5.37
N ALA A 114 -12.23 -4.25 -4.49
CA ALA A 114 -11.48 -4.16 -3.24
C ALA A 114 -9.97 -4.03 -3.48
N LEU A 115 -9.43 -4.73 -4.48
CA LEU A 115 -8.03 -4.62 -4.88
C LEU A 115 -7.71 -3.23 -5.44
N ILE A 116 -8.55 -2.71 -6.35
CA ILE A 116 -8.42 -1.36 -6.91
C ILE A 116 -8.43 -0.33 -5.78
N VAL A 117 -9.41 -0.39 -4.89
CA VAL A 117 -9.49 0.55 -3.76
C VAL A 117 -8.28 0.40 -2.83
N ALA A 118 -7.78 -0.82 -2.58
CA ALA A 118 -6.58 -1.01 -1.76
C ALA A 118 -5.34 -0.35 -2.38
N HIS A 119 -5.20 -0.41 -3.71
CA HIS A 119 -4.17 0.30 -4.47
C HIS A 119 -4.31 1.82 -4.31
N GLU A 120 -5.49 2.36 -4.58
CA GLU A 120 -5.73 3.80 -4.47
C GLU A 120 -5.54 4.34 -3.04
N LEU A 121 -5.92 3.55 -2.03
CA LEU A 121 -5.62 3.88 -0.63
C LEU A 121 -4.12 3.86 -0.32
N GLY A 122 -3.31 3.09 -1.05
CA GLY A 122 -1.86 3.16 -1.01
C GLY A 122 -1.34 4.54 -1.43
N HIS A 123 -1.84 5.09 -2.54
CA HIS A 123 -1.54 6.47 -2.95
C HIS A 123 -2.01 7.49 -1.93
N VAL A 124 -3.21 7.29 -1.36
CA VAL A 124 -3.70 8.12 -0.26
C VAL A 124 -2.77 8.08 0.95
N LEU A 125 -2.08 6.98 1.22
CA LEU A 125 -1.06 6.90 2.27
C LEU A 125 0.26 7.58 1.90
N GLY A 126 0.52 7.86 0.62
CA GLY A 126 1.77 8.44 0.11
C GLY A 126 2.73 7.42 -0.48
N LEU A 127 2.22 6.24 -0.87
CA LEU A 127 2.95 5.27 -1.67
C LEU A 127 2.83 5.63 -3.15
N ASP A 128 3.91 5.44 -3.89
CA ASP A 128 3.96 5.55 -5.34
C ASP A 128 3.93 4.16 -5.98
N HIS A 129 3.78 4.10 -7.28
CA HIS A 129 3.82 2.86 -8.03
C HIS A 129 5.13 2.10 -7.84
N GLU A 130 5.03 0.79 -7.68
CA GLU A 130 6.14 -0.14 -7.61
C GLU A 130 6.22 -0.97 -8.89
N THR A 131 7.41 -1.06 -9.50
CA THR A 131 7.60 -1.75 -10.78
C THR A 131 8.66 -2.85 -10.73
N GLY A 132 9.29 -3.08 -9.60
CA GLY A 132 10.40 -4.05 -9.47
C GLY A 132 10.03 -5.37 -8.80
N VAL A 133 8.95 -5.38 -8.02
CA VAL A 133 8.49 -6.57 -7.28
C VAL A 133 6.97 -6.67 -7.32
N CYS A 134 6.44 -7.84 -6.99
CA CYS A 134 5.00 -8.00 -6.80
C CYS A 134 4.52 -7.14 -5.62
N ALA A 135 3.66 -6.19 -5.91
CA ALA A 135 3.06 -5.26 -4.97
C ALA A 135 1.63 -4.94 -5.38
N THR A 136 0.79 -4.57 -4.42
CA THR A 136 -0.53 -4.00 -4.72
C THR A 136 -0.37 -2.66 -5.43
N MET A 137 0.73 -1.96 -5.15
CA MET A 137 1.11 -0.70 -5.81
C MET A 137 1.72 -0.90 -7.21
N ASN A 138 1.69 -2.10 -7.80
CA ASN A 138 2.05 -2.20 -9.21
C ASN A 138 1.05 -1.40 -10.07
N PRO A 139 1.49 -0.63 -11.07
CA PRO A 139 0.59 -0.05 -12.06
C PRO A 139 -0.19 -1.18 -12.72
N SER A 140 -1.50 -0.98 -12.87
CA SER A 140 -2.47 -2.06 -13.12
C SER A 140 -2.29 -2.80 -14.45
N VAL A 141 -1.50 -2.28 -15.37
CA VAL A 141 -1.07 -2.98 -16.60
C VAL A 141 0.27 -2.40 -16.99
N ALA A 142 1.32 -3.21 -16.98
CA ALA A 142 2.49 -2.89 -17.79
C ALA A 142 2.03 -2.80 -19.26
N ASP A 143 2.60 -1.91 -20.05
CA ASP A 143 2.25 -1.74 -21.48
C ASP A 143 2.38 -3.05 -22.30
N ASP A 144 3.07 -4.04 -21.75
CA ASP A 144 3.29 -5.38 -22.32
C ASP A 144 2.32 -6.46 -21.76
N HIS A 145 1.29 -6.07 -20.98
CA HIS A 145 0.37 -6.96 -20.29
C HIS A 145 1.01 -7.96 -19.30
N THR A 146 2.25 -7.77 -18.93
CA THR A 146 2.88 -8.60 -17.88
C THR A 146 2.51 -8.08 -16.50
N THR A 147 2.16 -8.98 -15.61
CA THR A 147 1.94 -8.67 -14.19
C THR A 147 3.09 -9.22 -13.38
N LEU A 148 3.69 -8.40 -12.52
CA LEU A 148 4.74 -8.84 -11.60
C LEU A 148 4.20 -9.81 -10.53
N CYS A 149 2.88 -9.76 -10.29
CA CYS A 149 2.22 -10.62 -9.33
C CYS A 149 1.67 -11.87 -10.00
N PRO A 150 1.93 -13.07 -9.46
CA PRO A 150 1.27 -14.28 -9.94
C PRO A 150 -0.24 -14.17 -9.74
N ALA A 151 -1.02 -14.72 -10.68
CA ALA A 151 -2.46 -14.80 -10.49
C ALA A 151 -2.78 -15.55 -9.20
N PRO A 152 -3.72 -15.08 -8.36
CA PRO A 152 -4.12 -15.79 -7.17
C PRO A 152 -4.83 -17.09 -7.59
N PRO A 153 -4.73 -18.15 -6.79
CA PRO A 153 -5.60 -19.31 -6.96
C PRO A 153 -7.07 -18.88 -6.91
N ALA A 154 -7.93 -19.56 -7.67
CA ALA A 154 -9.37 -19.27 -7.66
C ALA A 154 -9.92 -19.26 -6.23
N GLY A 155 -10.73 -18.27 -5.89
CA GLY A 155 -11.32 -18.08 -4.56
C GLY A 155 -10.40 -17.50 -3.48
N THR A 156 -9.17 -17.12 -3.81
CA THR A 156 -8.18 -16.58 -2.83
C THR A 156 -7.84 -15.10 -3.02
N TRP A 157 -8.77 -14.32 -3.50
CA TRP A 157 -8.61 -12.88 -3.73
C TRP A 157 -8.14 -12.09 -2.49
N THR A 158 -8.50 -12.57 -1.31
CA THR A 158 -8.18 -11.91 -0.05
C THR A 158 -6.68 -11.90 0.27
N CYS A 159 -5.89 -12.83 -0.27
CA CYS A 159 -4.46 -12.87 -0.04
C CYS A 159 -3.68 -11.83 -0.86
N ARG A 160 -4.32 -11.14 -1.80
CA ARG A 160 -3.68 -10.17 -2.72
C ARG A 160 -4.03 -8.72 -2.48
N LEU A 161 -4.86 -8.41 -1.46
CA LEU A 161 -5.22 -7.01 -1.20
C LEU A 161 -4.00 -6.16 -0.83
N LEU A 162 -3.03 -6.72 -0.11
CA LEU A 162 -1.76 -6.06 0.18
C LEU A 162 -0.63 -7.07 0.08
N GLN A 163 0.49 -6.66 -0.51
CA GLN A 163 1.73 -7.42 -0.50
C GLN A 163 2.66 -6.88 0.60
N ALA A 164 3.66 -7.68 0.95
CA ALA A 164 4.59 -7.30 2.03
C ALA A 164 5.32 -5.99 1.76
N ASP A 165 5.58 -5.69 0.49
CA ASP A 165 6.30 -4.47 0.08
C ASP A 165 5.47 -3.21 0.30
N ASP A 166 4.17 -3.24 -0.04
CA ASP A 166 3.23 -2.15 0.23
C ASP A 166 3.18 -1.81 1.72
N VAL A 167 3.09 -2.86 2.55
CA VAL A 167 3.04 -2.69 4.00
C VAL A 167 4.37 -2.16 4.56
N ARG A 168 5.52 -2.58 4.01
CA ARG A 168 6.83 -2.00 4.38
C ARG A 168 6.88 -0.50 4.09
N GLY A 169 6.35 -0.07 2.94
CA GLY A 169 6.23 1.34 2.58
C GLY A 169 5.38 2.12 3.58
N ALA A 170 4.20 1.60 3.93
CA ALA A 170 3.34 2.21 4.94
C ALA A 170 3.99 2.24 6.33
N VAL A 171 4.66 1.17 6.75
CA VAL A 171 5.43 1.11 8.00
C VAL A 171 6.55 2.14 8.01
N LYS A 172 7.23 2.36 6.88
CA LYS A 172 8.25 3.41 6.74
C LYS A 172 7.68 4.81 6.97
N LEU A 173 6.46 5.07 6.51
CA LEU A 173 5.79 6.36 6.67
C LEU A 173 5.21 6.57 8.07
N TYR A 174 4.58 5.55 8.66
CA TYR A 174 3.73 5.67 9.85
C TYR A 174 4.25 4.90 11.07
N GLY A 175 5.30 4.09 10.90
CA GLY A 175 5.78 3.17 11.92
C GLY A 175 4.91 1.92 12.05
N GLY A 176 5.29 1.01 12.92
CA GLY A 176 4.61 -0.26 13.11
C GLY A 176 5.47 -1.45 12.71
N THR A 177 4.82 -2.59 12.45
CA THR A 177 5.46 -3.85 12.06
C THR A 177 4.64 -4.47 10.94
N VAL A 178 5.30 -5.01 9.92
CA VAL A 178 4.61 -5.70 8.81
C VAL A 178 3.88 -6.93 9.34
N LEU A 179 2.57 -6.98 9.15
CA LEU A 179 1.74 -8.13 9.49
C LEU A 179 1.04 -8.65 8.24
N PRO A 180 0.85 -9.98 8.11
CA PRO A 180 0.04 -10.52 7.04
C PRO A 180 -1.44 -10.15 7.25
N TRP A 181 -2.16 -9.90 6.16
CA TRP A 181 -3.56 -9.54 6.24
C TRP A 181 -4.40 -10.69 6.83
N ARG A 182 -5.27 -10.39 7.82
CA ARG A 182 -6.12 -11.36 8.56
C ARG A 182 -5.37 -12.59 9.09
N GLY A 183 -4.09 -12.44 9.43
CA GLY A 183 -3.28 -13.57 9.87
C GLY A 183 -2.91 -14.56 8.76
N SER A 184 -3.39 -14.36 7.54
CA SER A 184 -2.98 -15.13 6.37
C SER A 184 -1.62 -14.67 5.86
N PRO A 185 -0.79 -15.56 5.30
CA PRO A 185 0.44 -15.15 4.64
C PRO A 185 0.10 -14.27 3.42
N PHE A 186 1.01 -13.36 3.08
CA PHE A 186 0.93 -12.71 1.77
C PHE A 186 0.93 -13.76 0.67
N CYS A 187 0.31 -13.45 -0.48
CA CYS A 187 0.34 -14.36 -1.61
C CYS A 187 1.78 -14.55 -2.08
N THR A 188 2.44 -15.53 -1.52
CA THR A 188 3.72 -16.05 -2.00
C THR A 188 3.47 -17.36 -2.72
N ARG A 189 4.07 -17.53 -3.88
CA ARG A 189 4.32 -18.88 -4.42
C ARG A 189 5.64 -19.38 -3.92
#